data_2dac21942cdb898a723a614cf00fba7f
#
_entry.id   2dac21942cdb898a723a614cf00fba7f
#
_cell.length_a   1.000
_cell.length_b   1.000
_cell.length_c   1.000
_cell.angle_alpha   90.00
_cell.angle_beta   90.00
_cell.angle_gamma   90.00
#
_symmetry.space_group_name_H-M   'P 1'
#
loop_
_entity.id
_entity.type
_entity.pdbx_description
1 polymer ?
#
loop_
_entity_poly.entity_id
_entity_poly.type
_entity_poly.pdbx_seq_one_letter_code
_entity_poly.pdbx_strand_id
1 'polypeptide(L)'
;MNERLERSMYSFVLRYSGRNQLYILAFVVFSWPIGFMLLDLPKQIINRALEAKEEVFRIAVLGFAEIPLQVSQSTFLVILCSVFLVLVVANNALKFHINTSKGRAAERLLRRLRYALFSRVLRFPIPRFKRTSQGEIISMITAETEPVGAFFVGAVVDPIFQGGLLLVAIGFIIVQNPWLGLAAAAFYPLQIYVVPRLQKKVSALGKARLREIRHLSD
;
A
#
# COMPACT_ATOMS: atom_id res chain seq x y z
N MET A 1 12.32 11.78 31.59
CA MET A 1 12.53 11.53 30.16
C MET A 1 11.63 12.51 29.41
N ASN A 2 12.22 13.59 28.86
CA ASN A 2 11.49 14.66 28.18
C ASN A 2 11.03 14.18 26.81
N GLU A 3 9.87 13.54 26.71
CA GLU A 3 9.20 13.27 25.43
C GLU A 3 8.56 14.58 24.95
N ARG A 4 9.38 15.40 24.27
CA ARG A 4 8.83 16.47 23.44
C ARG A 4 8.13 15.77 22.28
N LEU A 5 6.80 15.92 22.16
CA LEU A 5 6.14 15.63 20.87
C LEU A 5 6.83 16.52 19.84
N GLU A 6 7.55 15.90 18.92
CA GLU A 6 8.24 16.60 17.86
C GLU A 6 7.23 17.45 17.09
N ARG A 7 7.64 18.66 16.66
CA ARG A 7 6.80 19.60 15.92
C ARG A 7 6.21 19.04 14.63
N SER A 8 6.82 17.96 14.11
CA SER A 8 6.35 17.27 12.91
C SER A 8 5.96 15.84 13.26
N MET A 9 4.73 15.45 12.93
CA MET A 9 4.24 14.08 13.09
C MET A 9 5.04 13.06 12.26
N TYR A 10 5.61 13.48 11.13
CA TYR A 10 6.49 12.64 10.31
C TYR A 10 7.79 12.27 11.03
N SER A 11 8.41 13.20 11.76
CA SER A 11 9.62 12.90 12.52
C SER A 11 9.36 11.98 13.70
N PHE A 12 8.20 12.09 14.33
CA PHE A 12 7.74 11.14 15.35
C PHE A 12 7.60 9.72 14.79
N VAL A 13 6.97 9.57 13.63
CA VAL A 13 6.77 8.27 12.95
C VAL A 13 8.10 7.65 12.53
N LEU A 14 8.98 8.42 11.89
CA LEU A 14 10.29 7.93 11.44
C LEU A 14 11.19 7.52 12.62
N ARG A 15 11.19 8.28 13.70
CA ARG A 15 12.02 8.00 14.88
C ARG A 15 11.57 6.76 15.65
N TYR A 16 10.26 6.55 15.79
CA TYR A 16 9.73 5.44 16.60
C TYR A 16 9.37 4.19 15.79
N SER A 17 9.17 4.29 14.48
CA SER A 17 8.78 3.18 13.61
C SER A 17 9.80 2.89 12.49
N GLY A 18 10.91 3.62 12.38
CA GLY A 18 11.85 3.57 11.26
C GLY A 18 12.36 2.16 10.92
N ARG A 19 12.81 1.39 11.90
CA ARG A 19 13.28 0.00 11.67
C ARG A 19 12.18 -0.92 11.16
N ASN A 20 10.97 -0.79 11.72
CA ASN A 20 9.83 -1.60 11.28
C ASN A 20 9.35 -1.19 9.89
N GLN A 21 9.38 0.11 9.57
CA GLN A 21 9.05 0.61 8.23
C GLN A 21 10.08 0.14 7.20
N LEU A 22 11.37 0.21 7.51
CA LEU A 22 12.43 -0.29 6.63
C LEU A 22 12.26 -1.78 6.32
N TYR A 23 11.92 -2.57 7.33
CA TYR A 23 11.61 -3.98 7.16
C TYR A 23 10.42 -4.19 6.20
N ILE A 24 9.32 -3.47 6.42
CA ILE A 24 8.13 -3.55 5.55
C ILE A 24 8.48 -3.12 4.12
N LEU A 25 9.24 -2.03 3.96
CA LEU A 25 9.67 -1.53 2.65
C LEU A 25 10.56 -2.53 1.90
N ALA A 26 11.42 -3.27 2.59
CA ALA A 26 12.20 -4.34 1.96
C ALA A 26 11.30 -5.41 1.34
N PHE A 27 10.23 -5.84 2.06
CA PHE A 27 9.25 -6.77 1.50
C PHE A 27 8.44 -6.16 0.35
N VAL A 28 8.14 -4.86 0.42
CA VAL A 28 7.47 -4.13 -0.67
C VAL A 28 8.34 -4.15 -1.93
N VAL A 29 9.61 -3.82 -1.83
CA VAL A 29 10.53 -3.87 -2.98
C VAL A 29 10.65 -5.30 -3.53
N PHE A 30 10.72 -6.30 -2.65
CA PHE A 30 10.76 -7.70 -3.07
C PHE A 30 9.47 -8.16 -3.79
N SER A 31 8.33 -7.50 -3.53
CA SER A 31 7.07 -7.83 -4.22
C SER A 31 7.02 -7.35 -5.69
N TRP A 32 7.85 -6.38 -6.10
CA TRP A 32 7.82 -5.82 -7.45
C TRP A 32 8.22 -6.81 -8.55
N PRO A 33 9.33 -7.56 -8.43
CA PRO A 33 9.66 -8.61 -9.40
C PRO A 33 8.57 -9.67 -9.54
N ILE A 34 7.96 -10.08 -8.41
CA ILE A 34 6.85 -11.04 -8.42
C ILE A 34 5.64 -10.44 -9.16
N GLY A 35 5.37 -9.14 -8.94
CA GLY A 35 4.32 -8.41 -9.66
C GLY A 35 4.57 -8.37 -11.17
N PHE A 36 5.80 -8.16 -11.60
CA PHE A 36 6.18 -8.20 -13.02
C PHE A 36 5.95 -9.60 -13.62
N MET A 37 6.40 -10.65 -12.94
CA MET A 37 6.20 -12.03 -13.41
C MET A 37 4.71 -12.40 -13.51
N LEU A 38 3.87 -11.92 -12.60
CA LEU A 38 2.43 -12.13 -12.64
C LEU A 38 1.74 -11.46 -13.84
N LEU A 39 2.32 -10.38 -14.37
CA LEU A 39 1.83 -9.74 -15.61
C LEU A 39 2.35 -10.46 -16.86
N ASP A 40 3.57 -10.99 -16.81
CA ASP A 40 4.23 -11.60 -17.97
C ASP A 40 3.77 -13.05 -18.22
N LEU A 41 3.52 -13.84 -17.17
CA LEU A 41 3.12 -15.25 -17.31
C LEU A 41 1.82 -15.48 -18.10
N PRO A 42 0.72 -14.73 -17.89
CA PRO A 42 -0.49 -14.90 -18.70
C PRO A 42 -0.23 -14.67 -20.19
N LYS A 43 0.65 -13.71 -20.54
CA LYS A 43 1.08 -13.49 -21.91
C LYS A 43 1.83 -14.70 -22.48
N GLN A 44 2.77 -15.27 -21.71
CA GLN A 44 3.51 -16.46 -22.13
C GLN A 44 2.58 -17.66 -22.30
N ILE A 45 1.57 -17.82 -21.44
CA ILE A 45 0.56 -18.88 -21.58
C ILE A 45 -0.20 -18.74 -22.90
N ILE A 46 -0.66 -17.53 -23.23
CA ILE A 46 -1.43 -17.29 -24.47
C ILE A 46 -0.54 -17.45 -25.70
N ASN A 47 0.56 -16.72 -25.76
CA ASN A 47 1.35 -16.62 -26.99
C ASN A 47 2.20 -17.88 -27.24
N ARG A 48 2.78 -18.48 -26.21
CA ARG A 48 3.72 -19.60 -26.38
C ARG A 48 3.10 -20.97 -26.15
N ALA A 49 2.16 -21.09 -25.21
CA ALA A 49 1.56 -22.39 -24.93
C ALA A 49 0.33 -22.71 -25.79
N LEU A 50 -0.45 -21.69 -26.20
CA LEU A 50 -1.66 -21.89 -26.99
C LEU A 50 -1.46 -21.67 -28.49
N GLU A 51 -0.67 -20.67 -28.90
CA GLU A 51 -0.52 -20.28 -30.31
C GLU A 51 0.71 -20.89 -31.00
N ALA A 52 1.79 -21.17 -30.27
CA ALA A 52 3.01 -21.70 -30.84
C ALA A 52 2.92 -23.21 -31.13
N LYS A 53 3.25 -23.62 -32.35
CA LYS A 53 3.46 -25.01 -32.78
C LYS A 53 4.94 -25.36 -32.79
N GLU A 54 5.69 -24.92 -31.76
CA GLU A 54 7.13 -25.15 -31.69
C GLU A 54 7.45 -26.44 -30.91
N GLU A 55 8.46 -27.18 -31.36
CA GLU A 55 8.96 -28.39 -30.67
C GLU A 55 9.82 -28.04 -29.43
N VAL A 56 10.34 -26.83 -29.33
CA VAL A 56 11.17 -26.36 -28.22
C VAL A 56 10.53 -25.14 -27.58
N PHE A 57 10.00 -25.31 -26.38
CA PHE A 57 9.38 -24.23 -25.62
C PHE A 57 10.42 -23.55 -24.72
N ARG A 58 10.33 -22.22 -24.58
CA ARG A 58 11.22 -21.40 -23.73
C ARG A 58 10.43 -20.64 -22.70
N ILE A 59 10.80 -20.77 -21.44
CA ILE A 59 10.23 -19.95 -20.36
C ILE A 59 11.08 -18.69 -20.21
N ALA A 60 10.50 -17.51 -20.42
CA ALA A 60 11.15 -16.26 -20.13
C ALA A 60 10.94 -15.89 -18.64
N VAL A 61 12.05 -15.77 -17.91
CA VAL A 61 12.04 -15.32 -16.52
C VAL A 61 12.43 -13.85 -16.46
N LEU A 62 11.56 -12.98 -15.95
CA LEU A 62 11.76 -11.53 -15.88
C LEU A 62 12.04 -10.86 -17.23
N GLY A 63 11.73 -11.50 -18.37
CA GLY A 63 11.97 -10.96 -19.69
C GLY A 63 13.44 -11.01 -20.17
N PHE A 64 14.37 -11.50 -19.37
CA PHE A 64 15.81 -11.48 -19.68
C PHE A 64 16.46 -12.87 -19.79
N ALA A 65 15.92 -13.88 -19.12
CA ALA A 65 16.46 -15.24 -19.13
C ALA A 65 15.47 -16.19 -19.80
N GLU A 66 15.91 -16.92 -20.84
CA GLU A 66 15.11 -17.95 -21.51
C GLU A 66 15.66 -19.34 -21.15
N ILE A 67 14.82 -20.17 -20.56
CA ILE A 67 15.16 -21.56 -20.25
C ILE A 67 14.49 -22.44 -21.30
N PRO A 68 15.25 -23.15 -22.15
CA PRO A 68 14.70 -24.07 -23.14
C PRO A 68 14.18 -25.35 -22.47
N LEU A 69 12.96 -25.72 -22.76
CA LEU A 69 12.33 -26.94 -22.29
C LEU A 69 11.83 -27.77 -23.48
N GLN A 70 12.35 -28.98 -23.61
CA GLN A 70 11.90 -29.95 -24.60
C GLN A 70 10.77 -30.81 -24.02
N VAL A 71 9.56 -30.27 -24.03
CA VAL A 71 8.36 -30.92 -23.50
C VAL A 71 7.18 -30.75 -24.46
N SER A 72 6.20 -31.64 -24.37
CA SER A 72 4.99 -31.50 -25.17
C SER A 72 4.21 -30.22 -24.83
N GLN A 73 3.46 -29.69 -25.78
CA GLN A 73 2.67 -28.46 -25.61
C GLN A 73 1.76 -28.50 -24.37
N SER A 74 1.07 -29.63 -24.16
CA SER A 74 0.21 -29.83 -23.00
C SER A 74 0.98 -29.82 -21.69
N THR A 75 2.14 -30.45 -21.63
CA THR A 75 3.01 -30.45 -20.43
C THR A 75 3.54 -29.05 -20.15
N PHE A 76 3.94 -28.31 -21.16
CA PHE A 76 4.39 -26.93 -21.05
C PHE A 76 3.29 -26.02 -20.48
N LEU A 77 2.05 -26.14 -20.98
CA LEU A 77 0.90 -25.40 -20.48
C LEU A 77 0.64 -25.70 -18.98
N VAL A 78 0.67 -26.97 -18.59
CA VAL A 78 0.45 -27.38 -17.18
C VAL A 78 1.56 -26.80 -16.28
N ILE A 79 2.81 -26.82 -16.73
CA ILE A 79 3.93 -26.22 -15.99
C ILE A 79 3.71 -24.72 -15.80
N LEU A 80 3.41 -23.97 -16.87
CA LEU A 80 3.17 -22.53 -16.78
C LEU A 80 2.00 -22.18 -15.86
N CYS A 81 0.90 -22.90 -15.97
CA CYS A 81 -0.27 -22.71 -15.11
C CYS A 81 0.07 -23.02 -13.64
N SER A 82 0.84 -24.06 -13.37
CA SER A 82 1.29 -24.41 -12.02
C SER A 82 2.21 -23.34 -11.44
N VAL A 83 3.18 -22.86 -12.21
CA VAL A 83 4.07 -21.76 -11.81
C VAL A 83 3.27 -20.48 -11.54
N PHE A 84 2.32 -20.15 -12.40
CA PHE A 84 1.43 -19.00 -12.22
C PHE A 84 0.63 -19.12 -10.92
N LEU A 85 0.04 -20.27 -10.65
CA LEU A 85 -0.71 -20.52 -9.42
C LEU A 85 0.17 -20.34 -8.17
N VAL A 86 1.37 -20.92 -8.17
CA VAL A 86 2.34 -20.78 -7.07
C VAL A 86 2.72 -19.31 -6.86
N LEU A 87 2.96 -18.56 -7.94
CA LEU A 87 3.29 -17.14 -7.85
C LEU A 87 2.12 -16.30 -7.34
N VAL A 88 0.87 -16.61 -7.73
CA VAL A 88 -0.32 -15.94 -7.19
C VAL A 88 -0.43 -16.17 -5.69
N VAL A 89 -0.25 -17.41 -5.23
CA VAL A 89 -0.31 -17.74 -3.79
C VAL A 89 0.83 -17.05 -3.04
N ALA A 90 2.05 -17.09 -3.55
CA ALA A 90 3.21 -16.44 -2.96
C ALA A 90 3.02 -14.91 -2.86
N ASN A 91 2.52 -14.26 -3.92
CA ASN A 91 2.24 -12.83 -3.93
C ASN A 91 1.17 -12.44 -2.91
N ASN A 92 0.10 -13.23 -2.80
CA ASN A 92 -0.95 -12.97 -1.80
C ASN A 92 -0.44 -13.21 -0.37
N ALA A 93 0.35 -14.23 -0.13
CA ALA A 93 1.01 -14.47 1.16
C ALA A 93 1.94 -13.30 1.53
N LEU A 94 2.71 -12.78 0.58
CA LEU A 94 3.57 -11.63 0.78
C LEU A 94 2.77 -10.36 1.10
N LYS A 95 1.70 -10.07 0.35
CA LYS A 95 0.77 -8.97 0.63
C LYS A 95 0.13 -9.08 2.02
N PHE A 96 -0.28 -10.29 2.40
CA PHE A 96 -0.80 -10.56 3.73
C PHE A 96 0.24 -10.26 4.82
N HIS A 97 1.49 -10.70 4.62
CA HIS A 97 2.57 -10.41 5.55
C HIS A 97 2.86 -8.89 5.67
N ILE A 98 2.91 -8.17 4.54
CA ILE A 98 3.08 -6.71 4.51
C ILE A 98 1.94 -6.03 5.29
N ASN A 99 0.68 -6.38 5.02
CA ASN A 99 -0.48 -5.76 5.66
C ASN A 99 -0.53 -6.06 7.17
N THR A 100 -0.22 -7.29 7.58
CA THR A 100 -0.12 -7.68 8.99
C THR A 100 0.99 -6.92 9.70
N SER A 101 2.14 -6.75 9.06
CA SER A 101 3.27 -5.99 9.60
C SER A 101 2.96 -4.51 9.73
N LYS A 102 2.22 -3.93 8.76
CA LYS A 102 1.67 -2.57 8.82
C LYS A 102 0.74 -2.42 10.02
N GLY A 103 -0.22 -3.34 10.20
CA GLY A 103 -1.16 -3.34 11.32
C GLY A 103 -0.43 -3.37 12.67
N ARG A 104 0.55 -4.27 12.83
CA ARG A 104 1.36 -4.35 14.06
C ARG A 104 2.18 -3.08 14.32
N ALA A 105 2.68 -2.42 13.27
CA ALA A 105 3.41 -1.16 13.41
C ALA A 105 2.46 -0.02 13.81
N ALA A 106 1.26 0.05 13.22
CA ALA A 106 0.21 1.01 13.55
C ALA A 106 -0.23 0.89 15.02
N GLU A 107 -0.49 -0.33 15.49
CA GLU A 107 -0.87 -0.61 16.88
C GLU A 107 0.21 -0.19 17.89
N ARG A 108 1.49 -0.44 17.58
CA ARG A 108 2.59 -0.01 18.45
C ARG A 108 2.69 1.52 18.54
N LEU A 109 2.52 2.19 17.39
CA LEU A 109 2.52 3.65 17.33
C LEU A 109 1.35 4.24 18.10
N LEU A 110 0.15 3.66 17.92
CA LEU A 110 -1.07 4.07 18.58
C LEU A 110 -0.97 3.96 20.11
N ARG A 111 -0.44 2.84 20.62
CA ARG A 111 -0.21 2.67 22.06
C ARG A 111 0.72 3.74 22.65
N ARG A 112 1.79 4.08 21.93
CA ARG A 112 2.70 5.14 22.37
C ARG A 112 2.04 6.52 22.32
N LEU A 113 1.26 6.79 21.28
CA LEU A 113 0.51 8.04 21.17
C LEU A 113 -0.49 8.19 22.34
N ARG A 114 -1.28 7.14 22.60
CA ARG A 114 -2.23 7.12 23.72
C ARG A 114 -1.52 7.34 25.05
N TYR A 115 -0.39 6.68 25.28
CA TYR A 115 0.41 6.89 26.48
C TYR A 115 0.91 8.32 26.61
N ALA A 116 1.44 8.91 25.52
CA ALA A 116 1.91 10.29 25.51
C ALA A 116 0.78 11.29 25.75
N LEU A 117 -0.40 11.06 25.19
CA LEU A 117 -1.59 11.89 25.44
C LEU A 117 -2.06 11.77 26.90
N PHE A 118 -2.20 10.56 27.42
CA PHE A 118 -2.61 10.30 28.78
C PHE A 118 -1.67 10.94 29.80
N SER A 119 -0.36 10.78 29.62
CA SER A 119 0.65 11.41 30.51
C SER A 119 0.61 12.94 30.50
N ARG A 120 0.15 13.56 29.41
CA ARG A 120 -0.06 15.00 29.32
C ARG A 120 -1.34 15.45 30.01
N VAL A 121 -2.42 14.70 29.83
CA VAL A 121 -3.70 14.97 30.47
C VAL A 121 -3.54 14.94 32.00
N LEU A 122 -2.76 14.01 32.53
CA LEU A 122 -2.47 13.95 33.98
C LEU A 122 -1.72 15.18 34.53
N ARG A 123 -1.06 15.96 33.64
CA ARG A 123 -0.35 17.19 34.00
C ARG A 123 -1.20 18.46 33.79
N PHE A 124 -2.46 18.33 33.45
CA PHE A 124 -3.34 19.49 33.29
C PHE A 124 -3.65 20.14 34.63
N PRO A 125 -3.69 21.48 34.68
CA PRO A 125 -4.14 22.18 35.89
C PRO A 125 -5.61 21.84 36.19
N ILE A 126 -5.90 21.70 37.49
CA ILE A 126 -7.24 21.34 38.04
C ILE A 126 -8.41 22.15 37.43
N PRO A 127 -8.29 23.48 37.17
CA PRO A 127 -9.38 24.25 36.57
C PRO A 127 -9.81 23.77 35.18
N ARG A 128 -8.88 23.16 34.44
CA ARG A 128 -9.16 22.62 33.09
C ARG A 128 -9.94 21.31 33.15
N PHE A 129 -9.66 20.47 34.13
CA PHE A 129 -10.43 19.23 34.41
C PHE A 129 -11.88 19.50 34.79
N LYS A 130 -12.18 20.61 35.43
CA LYS A 130 -13.57 20.99 35.80
C LYS A 130 -14.39 21.45 34.59
N ARG A 131 -13.77 21.84 33.48
CA ARG A 131 -14.45 22.34 32.27
C ARG A 131 -14.64 21.28 31.19
N THR A 132 -13.96 20.13 31.29
CA THR A 132 -14.00 19.09 30.25
C THR A 132 -14.52 17.81 30.92
N SER A 133 -15.50 17.17 30.30
CA SER A 133 -16.03 15.90 30.79
C SER A 133 -14.96 14.79 30.74
N GLN A 134 -14.89 13.98 31.80
CA GLN A 134 -13.98 12.84 31.83
C GLN A 134 -14.23 11.86 30.66
N GLY A 135 -15.51 11.64 30.34
CA GLY A 135 -15.89 10.78 29.20
C GLY A 135 -15.41 11.33 27.86
N GLU A 136 -15.43 12.66 27.67
CA GLU A 136 -14.92 13.32 26.46
C GLU A 136 -13.40 13.13 26.30
N ILE A 137 -12.63 13.30 27.39
CA ILE A 137 -11.18 13.06 27.37
C ILE A 137 -10.85 11.61 27.04
N ILE A 138 -11.59 10.65 27.64
CA ILE A 138 -11.40 9.22 27.36
C ILE A 138 -11.73 8.92 25.89
N SER A 139 -12.85 9.43 25.39
CA SER A 139 -13.24 9.26 23.98
C SER A 139 -12.19 9.82 23.02
N MET A 140 -11.67 11.02 23.26
CA MET A 140 -10.59 11.62 22.46
C MET A 140 -9.32 10.75 22.43
N ILE A 141 -8.91 10.19 23.57
CA ILE A 141 -7.70 9.37 23.68
C ILE A 141 -7.91 7.97 23.06
N THR A 142 -9.11 7.41 23.13
CA THR A 142 -9.35 6.03 22.67
C THR A 142 -9.89 5.99 21.24
N ALA A 143 -11.01 6.64 20.97
CA ALA A 143 -11.72 6.54 19.69
C ALA A 143 -11.11 7.45 18.60
N GLU A 144 -10.82 8.71 18.94
CA GLU A 144 -10.32 9.65 17.91
C GLU A 144 -8.87 9.41 17.49
N THR A 145 -8.06 8.73 18.32
CA THR A 145 -6.69 8.38 17.98
C THR A 145 -6.56 7.12 17.13
N GLU A 146 -7.58 6.27 17.08
CA GLU A 146 -7.52 4.98 16.38
C GLU A 146 -7.23 5.09 14.88
N PRO A 147 -7.91 5.96 14.12
CA PRO A 147 -7.61 6.16 12.69
C PRO A 147 -6.21 6.72 12.44
N VAL A 148 -5.65 7.44 13.42
CA VAL A 148 -4.36 8.13 13.30
C VAL A 148 -3.21 7.13 13.20
N GLY A 149 -3.23 6.04 13.99
CA GLY A 149 -2.18 5.01 13.96
C GLY A 149 -2.06 4.32 12.60
N ALA A 150 -3.19 3.90 12.03
CA ALA A 150 -3.24 3.27 10.70
C ALA A 150 -2.82 4.24 9.59
N PHE A 151 -3.28 5.49 9.66
CA PHE A 151 -2.95 6.52 8.68
C PHE A 151 -1.45 6.79 8.61
N PHE A 152 -0.76 6.93 9.74
CA PHE A 152 0.68 7.26 9.70
C PHE A 152 1.55 6.17 9.11
N VAL A 153 1.27 4.90 9.40
CA VAL A 153 2.02 3.79 8.81
C VAL A 153 1.67 3.66 7.32
N GLY A 154 0.38 3.79 6.97
CA GLY A 154 -0.09 3.78 5.60
C GLY A 154 0.47 4.92 4.76
N ALA A 155 0.54 6.14 5.29
CA ALA A 155 1.04 7.32 4.56
C ALA A 155 2.48 7.19 4.05
N VAL A 156 3.29 6.31 4.64
CA VAL A 156 4.66 6.03 4.17
C VAL A 156 4.69 4.80 3.27
N VAL A 157 4.08 3.70 3.71
CA VAL A 157 4.20 2.41 3.02
C VAL A 157 3.34 2.34 1.75
N ASP A 158 2.11 2.88 1.79
CA ASP A 158 1.18 2.73 0.67
C ASP A 158 1.59 3.48 -0.60
N PRO A 159 2.11 4.73 -0.55
CA PRO A 159 2.62 5.39 -1.75
C PRO A 159 3.79 4.65 -2.39
N ILE A 160 4.68 4.08 -1.59
CA ILE A 160 5.83 3.33 -2.10
C ILE A 160 5.38 2.00 -2.72
N PHE A 161 4.46 1.30 -2.05
CA PHE A 161 3.89 0.05 -2.56
C PHE A 161 3.13 0.26 -3.87
N GLN A 162 2.19 1.20 -3.89
CA GLN A 162 1.37 1.49 -5.08
C GLN A 162 2.18 2.14 -6.20
N GLY A 163 3.07 3.08 -5.83
CA GLY A 163 3.98 3.71 -6.80
C GLY A 163 4.91 2.72 -7.46
N GLY A 164 5.45 1.77 -6.70
CA GLY A 164 6.28 0.71 -7.26
C GLY A 164 5.52 -0.24 -8.17
N LEU A 165 4.30 -0.65 -7.80
CA LEU A 165 3.45 -1.46 -8.70
C LEU A 165 3.10 -0.71 -9.99
N LEU A 166 2.87 0.60 -9.90
CA LEU A 166 2.65 1.45 -11.05
C LEU A 166 3.87 1.46 -11.99
N LEU A 167 5.07 1.66 -11.43
CA LEU A 167 6.31 1.63 -12.20
C LEU A 167 6.53 0.27 -12.87
N VAL A 168 6.23 -0.82 -12.17
CA VAL A 168 6.27 -2.18 -12.72
C VAL A 168 5.30 -2.32 -13.90
N ALA A 169 4.06 -1.85 -13.75
CA ALA A 169 3.06 -1.93 -14.82
C ALA A 169 3.44 -1.10 -16.05
N ILE A 170 3.90 0.14 -15.83
CA ILE A 170 4.39 1.00 -16.93
C ILE A 170 5.60 0.36 -17.60
N GLY A 171 6.58 -0.10 -16.83
CA GLY A 171 7.77 -0.76 -17.35
C GLY A 171 7.42 -2.00 -18.17
N PHE A 172 6.48 -2.79 -17.71
CA PHE A 172 5.98 -3.96 -18.45
C PHE A 172 5.38 -3.57 -19.81
N ILE A 173 4.54 -2.52 -19.86
CA ILE A 173 3.93 -2.06 -21.11
C ILE A 173 4.98 -1.48 -22.07
N ILE A 174 5.95 -0.72 -21.55
CA ILE A 174 7.06 -0.13 -22.36
C ILE A 174 7.92 -1.23 -23.00
N VAL A 175 8.23 -2.29 -22.25
CA VAL A 175 9.02 -3.42 -22.75
C VAL A 175 8.27 -4.16 -23.87
N GLN A 176 6.94 -4.23 -23.80
CA GLN A 176 6.13 -4.88 -24.82
C GLN A 176 5.91 -4.02 -26.06
N ASN A 177 5.55 -2.77 -25.85
CA ASN A 177 5.34 -1.80 -26.94
C ASN A 177 5.63 -0.39 -26.42
N PRO A 178 6.77 0.22 -26.80
CA PRO A 178 7.19 1.54 -26.33
C PRO A 178 6.16 2.64 -26.58
N TRP A 179 5.45 2.59 -27.71
CA TRP A 179 4.43 3.59 -28.07
C TRP A 179 3.21 3.53 -27.14
N LEU A 180 2.73 2.32 -26.84
CA LEU A 180 1.64 2.13 -25.88
C LEU A 180 2.07 2.50 -24.47
N GLY A 181 3.30 2.16 -24.09
CA GLY A 181 3.87 2.54 -22.80
C GLY A 181 3.97 4.05 -22.61
N LEU A 182 4.40 4.77 -23.65
CA LEU A 182 4.48 6.23 -23.63
C LEU A 182 3.09 6.87 -23.55
N ALA A 183 2.13 6.36 -24.31
CA ALA A 183 0.74 6.81 -24.26
C ALA A 183 0.13 6.57 -22.86
N ALA A 184 0.34 5.39 -22.25
CA ALA A 184 -0.08 5.10 -20.89
C ALA A 184 0.57 6.04 -19.88
N ALA A 185 1.89 6.26 -19.99
CA ALA A 185 2.62 7.16 -19.09
C ALA A 185 2.12 8.61 -19.20
N ALA A 186 1.76 9.07 -20.39
CA ALA A 186 1.21 10.42 -20.61
C ALA A 186 -0.16 10.64 -19.94
N PHE A 187 -0.90 9.58 -19.62
CA PHE A 187 -2.19 9.66 -18.94
C PHE A 187 -2.06 10.00 -17.45
N TYR A 188 -0.93 9.66 -16.81
CA TYR A 188 -0.72 9.88 -15.38
C TYR A 188 -0.64 11.36 -14.97
N PRO A 189 0.05 12.26 -15.68
CA PRO A 189 0.03 13.69 -15.37
C PRO A 189 -1.38 14.26 -15.33
N LEU A 190 -2.24 13.83 -16.26
CA LEU A 190 -3.64 14.22 -16.29
C LEU A 190 -4.38 13.76 -15.01
N GLN A 191 -4.16 12.52 -14.56
CA GLN A 191 -4.76 12.01 -13.33
C GLN A 191 -4.26 12.75 -12.09
N ILE A 192 -2.95 13.03 -11.99
CA ILE A 192 -2.36 13.80 -10.89
C ILE A 192 -2.99 15.19 -10.77
N TYR A 193 -3.40 15.78 -11.89
CA TYR A 193 -4.06 17.09 -11.89
C TYR A 193 -5.56 17.03 -11.57
N VAL A 194 -6.28 16.07 -12.17
CA VAL A 194 -7.74 15.95 -12.07
C VAL A 194 -8.19 15.37 -10.73
N VAL A 195 -7.54 14.28 -10.26
CA VAL A 195 -7.96 13.54 -9.06
C VAL A 195 -7.97 14.42 -7.80
N PRO A 196 -6.93 15.24 -7.47
CA PRO A 196 -6.97 16.08 -6.28
C PRO A 196 -8.05 17.15 -6.32
N ARG A 197 -8.40 17.66 -7.53
CA ARG A 197 -9.49 18.62 -7.68
C ARG A 197 -10.85 17.99 -7.39
N LEU A 198 -11.08 16.78 -7.91
CA LEU A 198 -12.31 16.04 -7.63
C LEU A 198 -12.39 15.67 -6.13
N GLN A 199 -11.31 15.23 -5.53
CA GLN A 199 -11.27 14.92 -4.09
C GLN A 199 -11.56 16.12 -3.21
N LYS A 200 -11.05 17.32 -3.56
CA LYS A 200 -11.39 18.55 -2.83
C LYS A 200 -12.89 18.86 -2.91
N LYS A 201 -13.51 18.66 -4.07
CA LYS A 201 -14.95 18.87 -4.27
C LYS A 201 -15.79 17.87 -3.48
N VAL A 202 -15.41 16.58 -3.52
CA VAL A 202 -16.05 15.51 -2.73
C VAL A 202 -15.91 15.77 -1.22
N SER A 203 -14.72 16.16 -0.76
CA SER A 203 -14.49 16.48 0.65
C SER A 203 -15.30 17.70 1.13
N ALA A 204 -15.45 18.70 0.28
CA ALA A 204 -16.29 19.88 0.59
C ALA A 204 -17.76 19.49 0.73
N LEU A 205 -18.29 18.66 -0.17
CA LEU A 205 -19.67 18.14 -0.12
C LEU A 205 -19.87 17.23 1.11
N GLY A 206 -18.90 16.37 1.44
CA GLY A 206 -18.94 15.54 2.64
C GLY A 206 -19.01 16.34 3.93
N LYS A 207 -18.23 17.43 4.03
CA LYS A 207 -18.27 18.35 5.18
C LYS A 207 -19.63 19.09 5.27
N ALA A 208 -20.20 19.51 4.13
CA ALA A 208 -21.52 20.13 4.11
C ALA A 208 -22.61 19.18 4.61
N ARG A 209 -22.60 17.92 4.13
CA ARG A 209 -23.52 16.87 4.59
C ARG A 209 -23.42 16.60 6.10
N LEU A 210 -22.20 16.55 6.64
CA LEU A 210 -22.00 16.36 8.08
C LEU A 210 -22.54 17.53 8.92
N ARG A 211 -22.48 18.76 8.40
CA ARG A 211 -23.08 19.91 9.09
C ARG A 211 -24.61 19.85 9.10
N GLU A 212 -25.23 19.45 7.99
CA GLU A 212 -26.70 19.28 7.95
C GLU A 212 -27.18 18.17 8.88
N ILE A 213 -26.46 17.04 8.96
CA ILE A 213 -26.82 15.96 9.88
C ILE A 213 -26.72 16.43 11.36
N ARG A 214 -25.75 17.26 11.71
CA ARG A 214 -25.65 17.85 13.05
C ARG A 214 -26.81 18.79 13.35
N HIS A 215 -27.22 19.62 12.38
CA HIS A 215 -28.39 20.50 12.53
C HIS A 215 -29.72 19.76 12.67
N LEU A 216 -29.81 18.52 12.19
CA LEU A 216 -31.01 17.67 12.35
C LEU A 216 -31.04 16.88 13.65
N SER A 217 -29.92 16.81 14.37
CA SER A 217 -29.80 16.07 15.64
C SER A 217 -29.81 16.99 16.88
N ASP A 218 -29.79 18.31 16.68
CA ASP A 218 -30.05 19.34 17.70
C ASP A 218 -31.52 19.77 17.64
#